data_5e8aff4a0b4c3b0fd82dd725ea85da16
#
_entry.id   5e8aff4a0b4c3b0fd82dd725ea85da16
#
_cell.length_a   1.000
_cell.length_b   1.000
_cell.length_c   1.000
_cell.angle_alpha   90.00
_cell.angle_beta   90.00
_cell.angle_gamma   90.00
#
_symmetry.space_group_name_H-M   'P 1'
#
loop_
_entity.id
_entity.type
_entity.pdbx_description
1 polymer ?
#
loop_
_entity_poly.entity_id
_entity_poly.type
_entity_poly.pdbx_seq_one_letter_code
_entity_poly.pdbx_strand_id
1 'polypeptide(L)'
;MNRLEGKNAVVTGSGRGLGAAIAVLFAKECARVLVADVDLSSAEQVVDQIRAMGGEGTPVSADVTSADDVGRMMDALTDRYGRIDILVNNAGIASQGSVTDLPEEDWDRVMEVNIKGAYLCSRAAIPQMKEVGAGSISCVSSASGVIGQRDQVAYNVSKHALIGLVRCMALDHAAEGIRVNAVCPGVMNTPMLEALSDDQLADLYAMHPIGRIAEASEIAQTVLHLAGDEASFTTGAVFLVDGGLTAM
;
A
#
# COMPACT_ATOMS: atom_id res chain seq x y z
N MET A 1 -17.08 -1.50 -14.06
CA MET A 1 -17.94 -0.71 -13.15
C MET A 1 -17.12 0.50 -12.76
N ASN A 2 -17.60 1.69 -12.87
CA ASN A 2 -16.80 2.93 -12.68
C ASN A 2 -16.77 3.33 -11.19
N ARG A 3 -16.28 2.46 -10.31
CA ARG A 3 -16.34 2.67 -8.84
C ARG A 3 -15.52 3.86 -8.35
N LEU A 4 -14.47 4.24 -9.10
CA LEU A 4 -13.61 5.37 -8.77
C LEU A 4 -13.68 6.50 -9.82
N GLU A 5 -14.79 6.59 -10.57
CA GLU A 5 -14.96 7.63 -11.56
C GLU A 5 -14.83 9.04 -10.95
N GLY A 6 -13.97 9.86 -11.54
CA GLY A 6 -13.69 11.21 -11.07
C GLY A 6 -12.78 11.31 -9.86
N LYS A 7 -12.28 10.19 -9.30
CA LYS A 7 -11.33 10.15 -8.19
C LYS A 7 -9.88 10.23 -8.69
N ASN A 8 -9.03 10.92 -7.93
CA ASN A 8 -7.60 11.02 -8.18
C ASN A 8 -6.85 10.27 -7.08
N ALA A 9 -6.04 9.31 -7.46
CA ALA A 9 -5.36 8.39 -6.55
C ALA A 9 -3.83 8.49 -6.65
N VAL A 10 -3.16 8.48 -5.51
CA VAL A 10 -1.71 8.25 -5.39
C VAL A 10 -1.49 6.85 -4.88
N VAL A 11 -0.66 6.07 -5.56
CA VAL A 11 -0.22 4.73 -5.10
C VAL A 11 1.30 4.73 -5.01
N THR A 12 1.85 4.53 -3.81
CA THR A 12 3.30 4.50 -3.59
C THR A 12 3.87 3.09 -3.75
N GLY A 13 5.12 2.97 -4.22
CA GLY A 13 5.74 1.67 -4.52
C GLY A 13 4.95 0.90 -5.58
N SER A 14 4.48 1.60 -6.62
CA SER A 14 3.53 1.04 -7.57
C SER A 14 4.14 0.72 -8.94
N GLY A 15 5.46 0.71 -9.07
CA GLY A 15 6.16 0.23 -10.26
C GLY A 15 6.10 -1.29 -10.46
N ARG A 16 5.72 -2.07 -9.42
CA ARG A 16 5.65 -3.54 -9.48
C ARG A 16 4.73 -4.13 -8.40
N GLY A 17 4.51 -5.44 -8.49
CA GLY A 17 3.84 -6.22 -7.45
C GLY A 17 2.44 -5.74 -7.10
N LEU A 18 2.13 -5.67 -5.80
CA LEU A 18 0.81 -5.26 -5.32
C LEU A 18 0.49 -3.82 -5.70
N GLY A 19 1.44 -2.89 -5.57
CA GLY A 19 1.22 -1.49 -5.93
C GLY A 19 0.83 -1.32 -7.41
N ALA A 20 1.49 -2.02 -8.32
CA ALA A 20 1.14 -2.04 -9.74
C ALA A 20 -0.26 -2.63 -9.96
N ALA A 21 -0.60 -3.74 -9.30
CA ALA A 21 -1.93 -4.36 -9.41
C ALA A 21 -3.04 -3.40 -8.91
N ILE A 22 -2.79 -2.67 -7.82
CA ILE A 22 -3.72 -1.65 -7.31
C ILE A 22 -3.87 -0.51 -8.32
N ALA A 23 -2.76 0.04 -8.83
CA ALA A 23 -2.78 1.15 -9.78
C ALA A 23 -3.55 0.80 -11.06
N VAL A 24 -3.27 -0.38 -11.63
CA VAL A 24 -3.97 -0.91 -12.81
C VAL A 24 -5.46 -1.12 -12.53
N LEU A 25 -5.82 -1.68 -11.38
CA LEU A 25 -7.21 -1.91 -11.00
C LEU A 25 -7.97 -0.58 -10.79
N PHE A 26 -7.36 0.40 -10.14
CA PHE A 26 -7.95 1.71 -9.94
C PHE A 26 -8.22 2.43 -11.26
N ALA A 27 -7.27 2.35 -12.21
CA ALA A 27 -7.46 2.91 -13.54
C ALA A 27 -8.58 2.19 -14.33
N LYS A 28 -8.73 0.86 -14.19
CA LYS A 28 -9.86 0.10 -14.74
C LYS A 28 -11.21 0.54 -14.18
N GLU A 29 -11.23 1.02 -12.94
CA GLU A 29 -12.41 1.55 -12.26
C GLU A 29 -12.52 3.08 -12.40
N CYS A 30 -11.87 3.63 -13.44
CA CYS A 30 -11.94 5.02 -13.89
C CYS A 30 -11.34 6.07 -12.94
N ALA A 31 -10.40 5.68 -12.05
CA ALA A 31 -9.57 6.65 -11.35
C ALA A 31 -8.46 7.19 -12.26
N ARG A 32 -8.05 8.44 -12.00
CA ARG A 32 -6.76 8.96 -12.47
C ARG A 32 -5.70 8.60 -11.45
N VAL A 33 -4.66 7.90 -11.88
CA VAL A 33 -3.70 7.28 -10.96
C VAL A 33 -2.31 7.88 -11.13
N LEU A 34 -1.76 8.42 -10.04
CA LEU A 34 -0.34 8.72 -9.93
C LEU A 34 0.38 7.42 -9.50
N VAL A 35 1.20 6.90 -10.39
CA VAL A 35 2.03 5.70 -10.17
C VAL A 35 3.40 6.17 -9.67
N ALA A 36 3.62 6.06 -8.36
CA ALA A 36 4.84 6.56 -7.72
C ALA A 36 5.76 5.40 -7.31
N ASP A 37 7.00 5.46 -7.75
CA ASP A 37 8.06 4.51 -7.38
C ASP A 37 9.41 5.22 -7.36
N VAL A 38 10.40 4.68 -6.63
CA VAL A 38 11.78 5.18 -6.70
C VAL A 38 12.39 4.89 -8.07
N ASP A 39 11.96 3.80 -8.72
CA ASP A 39 12.33 3.43 -10.08
C ASP A 39 11.28 3.97 -11.08
N LEU A 40 11.61 5.12 -11.69
CA LEU A 40 10.74 5.76 -12.66
C LEU A 40 10.42 4.84 -13.85
N SER A 41 11.37 4.02 -14.30
CA SER A 41 11.17 3.16 -15.47
C SER A 41 10.12 2.09 -15.21
N SER A 42 10.10 1.55 -14.00
CA SER A 42 9.05 0.61 -13.57
C SER A 42 7.67 1.29 -13.46
N ALA A 43 7.62 2.53 -12.96
CA ALA A 43 6.38 3.31 -12.92
C ALA A 43 5.85 3.62 -14.33
N GLU A 44 6.73 3.96 -15.27
CA GLU A 44 6.38 4.20 -16.69
C GLU A 44 5.77 2.95 -17.34
N GLN A 45 6.33 1.78 -17.10
CA GLN A 45 5.79 0.51 -17.63
C GLN A 45 4.36 0.23 -17.13
N VAL A 46 4.08 0.51 -15.87
CA VAL A 46 2.72 0.38 -15.30
C VAL A 46 1.77 1.40 -15.92
N VAL A 47 2.23 2.63 -16.12
CA VAL A 47 1.43 3.67 -16.79
C VAL A 47 1.14 3.30 -18.24
N ASP A 48 2.08 2.70 -18.96
CA ASP A 48 1.85 2.21 -20.33
C ASP A 48 0.78 1.10 -20.36
N GLN A 49 0.78 0.19 -19.38
CA GLN A 49 -0.30 -0.79 -19.21
C GLN A 49 -1.65 -0.13 -18.97
N ILE A 50 -1.70 0.88 -18.10
CA ILE A 50 -2.91 1.65 -17.82
C ILE A 50 -3.42 2.33 -19.08
N ARG A 51 -2.56 2.99 -19.85
CA ARG A 51 -2.91 3.68 -21.10
C ARG A 51 -3.39 2.70 -22.18
N ALA A 52 -2.75 1.55 -22.30
CA ALA A 52 -3.14 0.51 -23.25
C ALA A 52 -4.57 -0.02 -23.01
N MET A 53 -5.09 0.10 -21.79
CA MET A 53 -6.45 -0.26 -21.44
C MET A 53 -7.44 0.92 -21.54
N GLY A 54 -6.98 2.09 -21.98
CA GLY A 54 -7.79 3.31 -22.04
C GLY A 54 -7.93 4.05 -20.71
N GLY A 55 -7.15 3.68 -19.69
CA GLY A 55 -7.12 4.37 -18.39
C GLY A 55 -6.18 5.59 -18.39
N GLU A 56 -6.21 6.34 -17.29
CA GLU A 56 -5.40 7.53 -17.10
C GLU A 56 -4.39 7.33 -15.97
N GLY A 57 -3.08 7.36 -16.30
CA GLY A 57 -1.97 7.19 -15.39
C GLY A 57 -0.86 8.22 -15.61
N THR A 58 -0.19 8.63 -14.54
CA THR A 58 0.98 9.53 -14.57
C THR A 58 2.10 8.89 -13.75
N PRO A 59 3.30 8.64 -14.34
CA PRO A 59 4.42 8.10 -13.59
C PRO A 59 5.16 9.22 -12.85
N VAL A 60 5.64 8.93 -11.63
CA VAL A 60 6.46 9.85 -10.84
C VAL A 60 7.56 9.07 -10.11
N SER A 61 8.80 9.57 -10.20
CA SER A 61 9.88 9.09 -9.33
C SER A 61 9.78 9.78 -7.96
N ALA A 62 9.66 8.99 -6.90
CA ALA A 62 9.62 9.52 -5.54
C ALA A 62 10.18 8.53 -4.52
N ASP A 63 11.10 9.00 -3.68
CA ASP A 63 11.50 8.32 -2.47
C ASP A 63 10.58 8.76 -1.33
N VAL A 64 9.77 7.85 -0.79
CA VAL A 64 8.83 8.13 0.31
C VAL A 64 9.53 8.54 1.61
N THR A 65 10.84 8.29 1.76
CA THR A 65 11.63 8.70 2.93
C THR A 65 12.04 10.18 2.87
N SER A 66 11.96 10.81 1.68
CA SER A 66 12.26 12.22 1.41
C SER A 66 10.99 13.06 1.45
N ALA A 67 10.91 13.99 2.40
CA ALA A 67 9.77 14.91 2.49
C ALA A 67 9.60 15.79 1.24
N ASP A 68 10.72 16.18 0.60
CA ASP A 68 10.72 16.99 -0.61
C ASP A 68 10.19 16.20 -1.82
N ASP A 69 10.55 14.90 -1.95
CA ASP A 69 10.03 14.03 -3.00
C ASP A 69 8.54 13.80 -2.81
N VAL A 70 8.12 13.54 -1.57
CA VAL A 70 6.70 13.39 -1.24
C VAL A 70 5.93 14.67 -1.57
N GLY A 71 6.45 15.85 -1.25
CA GLY A 71 5.84 17.12 -1.63
C GLY A 71 5.65 17.21 -3.15
N ARG A 72 6.74 17.03 -3.92
CA ARG A 72 6.69 17.05 -5.40
C ARG A 72 5.72 16.02 -5.98
N MET A 73 5.65 14.83 -5.39
CA MET A 73 4.72 13.78 -5.80
C MET A 73 3.26 14.21 -5.62
N MET A 74 2.92 14.83 -4.49
CA MET A 74 1.55 15.31 -4.23
C MET A 74 1.20 16.49 -5.14
N ASP A 75 2.14 17.43 -5.32
CA ASP A 75 1.97 18.59 -6.22
C ASP A 75 1.74 18.12 -7.67
N ALA A 76 2.47 17.12 -8.14
CA ALA A 76 2.30 16.56 -9.49
C ALA A 76 0.86 16.04 -9.75
N LEU A 77 0.17 15.51 -8.75
CA LEU A 77 -1.23 15.12 -8.87
C LEU A 77 -2.16 16.34 -8.84
N THR A 78 -1.95 17.24 -7.86
CA THR A 78 -2.85 18.38 -7.66
C THR A 78 -2.74 19.43 -8.75
N ASP A 79 -1.56 19.69 -9.27
CA ASP A 79 -1.36 20.57 -10.43
C ASP A 79 -2.08 20.05 -11.67
N ARG A 80 -2.14 18.74 -11.82
CA ARG A 80 -2.75 18.10 -12.98
C ARG A 80 -4.26 17.89 -12.85
N TYR A 81 -4.75 17.51 -11.66
CA TYR A 81 -6.12 17.04 -11.43
C TYR A 81 -6.87 17.80 -10.33
N GLY A 82 -6.21 18.75 -9.68
CA GLY A 82 -6.81 19.70 -8.75
C GLY A 82 -6.95 19.22 -7.30
N ARG A 83 -6.91 17.90 -7.01
CA ARG A 83 -7.09 17.36 -5.65
C ARG A 83 -6.60 15.93 -5.51
N ILE A 84 -6.41 15.49 -4.28
CA ILE A 84 -6.16 14.10 -3.91
C ILE A 84 -7.42 13.52 -3.24
N ASP A 85 -7.98 12.45 -3.79
CA ASP A 85 -9.13 11.73 -3.20
C ASP A 85 -8.68 10.46 -2.47
N ILE A 86 -7.66 9.79 -2.99
CA ILE A 86 -7.21 8.48 -2.51
C ILE A 86 -5.68 8.48 -2.37
N LEU A 87 -5.19 7.99 -1.22
CA LEU A 87 -3.79 7.65 -1.00
C LEU A 87 -3.66 6.18 -0.64
N VAL A 88 -2.81 5.45 -1.36
CA VAL A 88 -2.40 4.10 -0.99
C VAL A 88 -0.92 4.11 -0.58
N ASN A 89 -0.66 4.02 0.72
CA ASN A 89 0.66 3.78 1.28
C ASN A 89 1.01 2.30 1.12
N ASN A 90 1.57 1.95 -0.03
CA ASN A 90 1.97 0.58 -0.35
C ASN A 90 3.49 0.39 -0.34
N ALA A 91 4.28 1.45 -0.57
CA ALA A 91 5.74 1.37 -0.53
C ALA A 91 6.22 0.70 0.77
N GLY A 92 7.10 -0.27 0.64
CA GLY A 92 7.64 -1.01 1.77
C GLY A 92 8.73 -1.97 1.37
N ILE A 93 9.62 -2.25 2.31
CA ILE A 93 10.71 -3.20 2.20
C ILE A 93 10.70 -4.18 3.38
N ALA A 94 11.35 -5.31 3.20
CA ALA A 94 11.56 -6.31 4.25
C ALA A 94 13.06 -6.47 4.50
N SER A 95 13.39 -6.94 5.70
CA SER A 95 14.73 -7.42 6.08
C SER A 95 14.61 -8.72 6.84
N GLN A 96 15.68 -9.49 6.85
CA GLN A 96 15.78 -10.73 7.62
C GLN A 96 16.78 -10.55 8.76
N GLY A 97 16.44 -11.05 9.93
CA GLY A 97 17.28 -11.06 11.12
C GLY A 97 16.45 -11.04 12.40
N SER A 98 17.01 -11.65 13.46
CA SER A 98 16.49 -11.57 14.81
C SER A 98 16.95 -10.27 15.50
N VAL A 99 16.48 -10.03 16.72
CA VAL A 99 16.90 -8.86 17.53
C VAL A 99 18.43 -8.80 17.73
N THR A 100 19.10 -9.95 17.74
CA THR A 100 20.53 -10.03 17.97
C THR A 100 21.39 -9.98 16.72
N ASP A 101 20.80 -10.24 15.54
CA ASP A 101 21.56 -10.46 14.32
C ASP A 101 21.29 -9.42 13.24
N LEU A 102 20.14 -8.70 13.34
CA LEU A 102 19.80 -7.67 12.35
C LEU A 102 20.72 -6.47 12.52
N PRO A 103 21.43 -6.03 11.45
CA PRO A 103 22.18 -4.77 11.47
C PRO A 103 21.29 -3.57 11.77
N GLU A 104 21.79 -2.61 12.57
CA GLU A 104 21.06 -1.39 12.92
C GLU A 104 20.67 -0.58 11.68
N GLU A 105 21.52 -0.52 10.66
CA GLU A 105 21.24 0.14 9.39
C GLU A 105 20.04 -0.46 8.64
N ASP A 106 19.86 -1.78 8.70
CA ASP A 106 18.71 -2.46 8.09
C ASP A 106 17.43 -2.19 8.87
N TRP A 107 17.52 -2.15 10.22
CA TRP A 107 16.42 -1.73 11.07
C TRP A 107 15.96 -0.31 10.73
N ASP A 108 16.88 0.64 10.71
CA ASP A 108 16.59 2.05 10.43
C ASP A 108 15.96 2.21 9.03
N ARG A 109 16.51 1.55 8.04
CA ARG A 109 16.01 1.60 6.67
C ARG A 109 14.58 1.06 6.56
N VAL A 110 14.26 -0.06 7.22
CA VAL A 110 12.90 -0.62 7.23
C VAL A 110 11.93 0.35 7.91
N MET A 111 12.31 0.94 9.05
CA MET A 111 11.47 1.90 9.76
C MET A 111 11.27 3.19 8.95
N GLU A 112 12.31 3.67 8.28
CA GLU A 112 12.21 4.86 7.43
C GLU A 112 11.25 4.64 6.26
N VAL A 113 11.38 3.55 5.53
CA VAL A 113 10.52 3.29 4.36
C VAL A 113 9.09 2.96 4.81
N ASN A 114 8.92 1.98 5.71
CA ASN A 114 7.62 1.40 6.01
C ASN A 114 6.74 2.29 6.90
N ILE A 115 7.36 3.09 7.79
CA ILE A 115 6.63 3.93 8.76
C ILE A 115 6.76 5.41 8.45
N LYS A 116 7.99 5.92 8.42
CA LYS A 116 8.21 7.35 8.14
C LYS A 116 7.68 7.72 6.76
N GLY A 117 7.87 6.85 5.74
CA GLY A 117 7.32 7.06 4.40
C GLY A 117 5.80 7.18 4.39
N ALA A 118 5.08 6.25 5.03
CA ALA A 118 3.63 6.30 5.14
C ALA A 118 3.15 7.54 5.93
N TYR A 119 3.87 7.93 7.00
CA TYR A 119 3.61 9.14 7.74
C TYR A 119 3.79 10.39 6.87
N LEU A 120 4.89 10.53 6.13
CA LEU A 120 5.16 11.69 5.28
C LEU A 120 4.12 11.83 4.17
N CYS A 121 3.78 10.72 3.49
CA CYS A 121 2.76 10.72 2.44
C CYS A 121 1.38 11.12 3.00
N SER A 122 0.99 10.56 4.14
CA SER A 122 -0.29 10.89 4.79
C SER A 122 -0.31 12.34 5.27
N ARG A 123 0.78 12.82 5.88
CA ARG A 123 0.94 14.22 6.31
C ARG A 123 0.78 15.21 5.17
N ALA A 124 1.24 14.86 3.98
CA ALA A 124 1.12 15.72 2.79
C ALA A 124 -0.27 15.67 2.14
N ALA A 125 -0.93 14.50 2.15
CA ALA A 125 -2.24 14.31 1.52
C ALA A 125 -3.41 14.83 2.38
N ILE A 126 -3.36 14.64 3.71
CA ILE A 126 -4.47 14.95 4.62
C ILE A 126 -4.92 16.42 4.52
N PRO A 127 -4.05 17.45 4.50
CA PRO A 127 -4.50 18.84 4.39
C PRO A 127 -5.37 19.08 3.15
N GLN A 128 -5.02 18.51 2.01
CA GLN A 128 -5.77 18.64 0.76
C GLN A 128 -7.10 17.88 0.82
N MET A 129 -7.13 16.69 1.42
CA MET A 129 -8.36 15.94 1.65
C MET A 129 -9.33 16.70 2.57
N LYS A 130 -8.81 17.40 3.58
CA LYS A 130 -9.59 18.26 4.49
C LYS A 130 -10.27 19.42 3.77
N GLU A 131 -9.58 20.06 2.83
CA GLU A 131 -10.17 21.15 2.03
C GLU A 131 -11.37 20.69 1.21
N VAL A 132 -11.35 19.43 0.77
CA VAL A 132 -12.46 18.80 0.04
C VAL A 132 -13.54 18.25 0.97
N GLY A 133 -13.22 17.99 2.25
CA GLY A 133 -14.09 17.35 3.21
C GLY A 133 -14.29 15.84 2.95
N ALA A 134 -13.41 15.21 2.18
CA ALA A 134 -13.47 13.78 1.86
C ALA A 134 -12.10 13.23 1.49
N GLY A 135 -11.80 12.00 1.91
CA GLY A 135 -10.58 11.30 1.54
C GLY A 135 -10.59 9.83 1.95
N SER A 136 -9.80 9.00 1.25
CA SER A 136 -9.56 7.61 1.63
C SER A 136 -8.08 7.30 1.64
N ILE A 137 -7.56 6.84 2.78
CA ILE A 137 -6.17 6.40 2.93
C ILE A 137 -6.16 4.90 3.23
N SER A 138 -5.49 4.12 2.42
CA SER A 138 -5.24 2.71 2.66
C SER A 138 -3.75 2.49 2.92
N CYS A 139 -3.39 1.84 4.03
CA CYS A 139 -2.02 1.46 4.34
C CYS A 139 -1.86 -0.04 4.18
N VAL A 140 -0.92 -0.46 3.32
CA VAL A 140 -0.61 -1.88 3.12
C VAL A 140 0.34 -2.34 4.24
N SER A 141 -0.25 -2.98 5.25
CA SER A 141 0.49 -3.66 6.30
C SER A 141 0.88 -5.09 5.85
N SER A 142 0.63 -6.08 6.66
CA SER A 142 0.92 -7.50 6.41
C SER A 142 0.20 -8.34 7.48
N ALA A 143 0.04 -9.64 7.27
CA ALA A 143 -0.21 -10.60 8.34
C ALA A 143 0.84 -10.44 9.47
N SER A 144 2.09 -10.13 9.11
CA SER A 144 3.17 -9.78 10.04
C SER A 144 2.93 -8.49 10.86
N GLY A 145 1.87 -7.77 10.60
CA GLY A 145 1.42 -6.62 11.41
C GLY A 145 0.48 -7.01 12.54
N VAL A 146 0.03 -8.28 12.60
CA VAL A 146 -0.88 -8.81 13.63
C VAL A 146 -0.34 -10.04 14.33
N ILE A 147 0.60 -10.76 13.70
CA ILE A 147 1.32 -11.88 14.31
C ILE A 147 2.83 -11.67 14.22
N GLY A 148 3.60 -12.32 15.11
CA GLY A 148 5.06 -12.37 15.01
C GLY A 148 5.51 -13.45 14.04
N GLN A 149 6.53 -13.15 13.22
CA GLN A 149 7.22 -14.13 12.39
C GLN A 149 8.71 -14.14 12.77
N ARG A 150 9.33 -15.33 12.71
CA ARG A 150 10.74 -15.50 13.04
C ARG A 150 11.62 -14.77 12.03
N ASP A 151 12.76 -14.29 12.50
CA ASP A 151 13.82 -13.70 11.67
C ASP A 151 13.39 -12.51 10.77
N GLN A 152 12.38 -11.75 11.24
CA GLN A 152 11.85 -10.57 10.54
C GLN A 152 11.54 -9.44 11.52
N VAL A 153 12.42 -9.19 12.50
CA VAL A 153 12.09 -8.27 13.60
C VAL A 153 11.72 -6.87 13.16
N ALA A 154 12.51 -6.21 12.29
CA ALA A 154 12.21 -4.86 11.84
C ALA A 154 10.93 -4.82 10.99
N TYR A 155 10.74 -5.79 10.09
CA TYR A 155 9.55 -5.86 9.26
C TYR A 155 8.28 -6.03 10.11
N ASN A 156 8.26 -7.01 11.03
CA ASN A 156 7.13 -7.23 11.94
C ASN A 156 6.80 -5.98 12.75
N VAL A 157 7.81 -5.37 13.37
CA VAL A 157 7.61 -4.15 14.17
C VAL A 157 7.07 -3.02 13.30
N SER A 158 7.63 -2.80 12.11
CA SER A 158 7.16 -1.76 11.20
C SER A 158 5.70 -1.97 10.78
N LYS A 159 5.29 -3.21 10.50
CA LYS A 159 3.92 -3.51 10.08
C LYS A 159 2.91 -3.43 11.23
N HIS A 160 3.30 -3.75 12.47
CA HIS A 160 2.51 -3.47 13.67
C HIS A 160 2.38 -1.96 13.93
N ALA A 161 3.48 -1.21 13.82
CA ALA A 161 3.49 0.24 13.98
C ALA A 161 2.59 0.95 12.95
N LEU A 162 2.55 0.44 11.70
CA LEU A 162 1.69 0.97 10.65
C LEU A 162 0.19 0.83 10.99
N ILE A 163 -0.21 -0.26 11.63
CA ILE A 163 -1.60 -0.42 12.15
C ILE A 163 -1.88 0.60 13.25
N GLY A 164 -0.90 0.87 14.13
CA GLY A 164 -1.00 1.94 15.12
C GLY A 164 -1.21 3.31 14.49
N LEU A 165 -0.41 3.65 13.47
CA LEU A 165 -0.53 4.90 12.71
C LEU A 165 -1.90 5.03 12.04
N VAL A 166 -2.42 3.97 11.43
CA VAL A 166 -3.76 3.93 10.83
C VAL A 166 -4.84 4.29 11.83
N ARG A 167 -4.80 3.70 13.04
CA ARG A 167 -5.80 3.96 14.08
C ARG A 167 -5.75 5.40 14.59
N CYS A 168 -4.55 5.95 14.77
CA CYS A 168 -4.39 7.36 15.16
C CYS A 168 -4.99 8.29 14.11
N MET A 169 -4.56 8.13 12.83
CA MET A 169 -5.08 8.97 11.74
C MET A 169 -6.60 8.83 11.55
N ALA A 170 -7.14 7.62 11.72
CA ALA A 170 -8.59 7.39 11.62
C ALA A 170 -9.36 8.17 12.71
N LEU A 171 -8.89 8.17 13.96
CA LEU A 171 -9.50 8.90 15.06
C LEU A 171 -9.39 10.41 14.87
N ASP A 172 -8.21 10.88 14.45
CA ASP A 172 -7.93 12.31 14.33
C ASP A 172 -8.71 12.97 13.18
N HIS A 173 -9.00 12.22 12.09
CA HIS A 173 -9.49 12.79 10.84
C HIS A 173 -10.88 12.29 10.40
N ALA A 174 -11.53 11.40 11.17
CA ALA A 174 -12.87 10.90 10.81
C ALA A 174 -13.92 12.01 10.69
N ALA A 175 -13.89 12.99 11.62
CA ALA A 175 -14.81 14.12 11.59
C ALA A 175 -14.58 15.07 10.40
N GLU A 176 -13.44 14.96 9.72
CA GLU A 176 -13.07 15.71 8.53
C GLU A 176 -13.43 14.98 7.24
N GLY A 177 -14.17 13.87 7.34
CA GLY A 177 -14.57 13.07 6.19
C GLY A 177 -13.47 12.17 5.62
N ILE A 178 -12.35 11.97 6.34
CA ILE A 178 -11.22 11.16 5.89
C ILE A 178 -11.27 9.79 6.55
N ARG A 179 -11.28 8.74 5.74
CA ARG A 179 -11.24 7.34 6.19
C ARG A 179 -9.83 6.78 6.05
N VAL A 180 -9.35 6.09 7.07
CA VAL A 180 -8.00 5.50 7.08
C VAL A 180 -8.08 4.05 7.52
N ASN A 181 -7.61 3.10 6.69
CA ASN A 181 -7.71 1.68 6.97
C ASN A 181 -6.40 0.95 6.64
N ALA A 182 -6.17 -0.18 7.30
CA ALA A 182 -5.06 -1.09 7.02
C ALA A 182 -5.54 -2.31 6.23
N VAL A 183 -4.77 -2.72 5.24
CA VAL A 183 -4.89 -4.02 4.57
C VAL A 183 -3.69 -4.87 4.96
N CYS A 184 -3.93 -6.09 5.39
CA CYS A 184 -2.92 -7.02 5.90
C CYS A 184 -2.89 -8.28 5.03
N PRO A 185 -2.12 -8.30 3.94
CA PRO A 185 -1.97 -9.47 3.09
C PRO A 185 -1.25 -10.62 3.81
N GLY A 186 -1.60 -11.86 3.45
CA GLY A 186 -0.74 -13.01 3.64
C GLY A 186 0.41 -13.05 2.63
N VAL A 187 0.99 -14.24 2.40
CA VAL A 187 2.02 -14.40 1.38
C VAL A 187 1.37 -14.26 -0.01
N MET A 188 2.02 -13.46 -0.86
CA MET A 188 1.59 -13.19 -2.22
C MET A 188 2.56 -13.77 -3.24
N ASN A 189 2.04 -14.16 -4.39
CA ASN A 189 2.85 -14.56 -5.53
C ASN A 189 3.67 -13.35 -6.02
N THR A 190 4.99 -13.46 -5.93
CA THR A 190 5.94 -12.43 -6.34
C THR A 190 7.11 -13.09 -7.07
N PRO A 191 7.83 -12.37 -7.94
CA PRO A 191 9.01 -12.93 -8.61
C PRO A 191 10.08 -13.48 -7.66
N MET A 192 10.11 -13.04 -6.41
CA MET A 192 11.03 -13.57 -5.40
C MET A 192 10.78 -15.06 -5.10
N LEU A 193 9.57 -15.55 -5.29
CA LEU A 193 9.20 -16.95 -5.04
C LEU A 193 9.68 -17.89 -6.15
N GLU A 194 10.01 -17.38 -7.34
CA GLU A 194 10.56 -18.18 -8.44
C GLU A 194 11.93 -18.83 -8.12
N ALA A 195 12.62 -18.29 -7.12
CA ALA A 195 13.91 -18.81 -6.63
C ALA A 195 13.76 -19.89 -5.55
N LEU A 196 12.54 -20.17 -5.08
CA LEU A 196 12.29 -21.16 -4.03
C LEU A 196 12.18 -22.58 -4.60
N SER A 197 12.61 -23.58 -3.80
CA SER A 197 12.37 -24.98 -4.11
C SER A 197 10.90 -25.36 -3.94
N ASP A 198 10.49 -26.47 -4.55
CA ASP A 198 9.13 -27.01 -4.42
C ASP A 198 8.73 -27.26 -2.95
N ASP A 199 9.68 -27.73 -2.12
CA ASP A 199 9.45 -27.94 -0.68
C ASP A 199 9.20 -26.63 0.06
N GLN A 200 9.98 -25.58 -0.24
CA GLN A 200 9.78 -24.25 0.35
C GLN A 200 8.44 -23.62 -0.09
N LEU A 201 8.04 -23.81 -1.34
CA LEU A 201 6.72 -23.38 -1.82
C LEU A 201 5.60 -24.16 -1.13
N ALA A 202 5.76 -25.46 -0.94
CA ALA A 202 4.79 -26.29 -0.22
C ALA A 202 4.61 -25.83 1.23
N ASP A 203 5.69 -25.47 1.92
CA ASP A 203 5.64 -24.90 3.27
C ASP A 203 4.86 -23.57 3.28
N LEU A 204 5.10 -22.68 2.31
CA LEU A 204 4.36 -21.43 2.20
C LEU A 204 2.86 -21.66 1.95
N TYR A 205 2.50 -22.64 1.12
CA TYR A 205 1.10 -23.00 0.89
C TYR A 205 0.46 -23.56 2.14
N ALA A 206 1.17 -24.41 2.88
CA ALA A 206 0.68 -25.05 4.12
C ALA A 206 0.43 -24.01 5.24
N MET A 207 1.12 -22.87 5.23
CA MET A 207 0.84 -21.79 6.18
C MET A 207 -0.55 -21.17 6.00
N HIS A 208 -1.19 -21.33 4.83
CA HIS A 208 -2.47 -20.73 4.53
C HIS A 208 -3.58 -21.80 4.51
N PRO A 209 -4.57 -21.78 5.40
CA PRO A 209 -5.69 -22.74 5.39
C PRO A 209 -6.41 -22.89 4.05
N ILE A 210 -6.41 -21.84 3.22
CA ILE A 210 -6.95 -21.88 1.85
C ILE A 210 -6.11 -22.75 0.90
N GLY A 211 -4.90 -23.20 1.30
CA GLY A 211 -4.05 -24.13 0.56
C GLY A 211 -3.24 -23.51 -0.58
N ARG A 212 -3.14 -22.18 -0.65
CA ARG A 212 -2.34 -21.45 -1.65
C ARG A 212 -1.95 -20.05 -1.15
N ILE A 213 -0.99 -19.45 -1.81
CA ILE A 213 -0.68 -18.03 -1.65
C ILE A 213 -1.64 -17.17 -2.49
N ALA A 214 -1.69 -15.87 -2.19
CA ALA A 214 -2.57 -14.94 -2.88
C ALA A 214 -1.95 -14.40 -4.17
N GLU A 215 -2.80 -14.10 -5.14
CA GLU A 215 -2.44 -13.21 -6.25
C GLU A 215 -2.59 -11.75 -5.83
N ALA A 216 -1.72 -10.85 -6.33
CA ALA A 216 -1.78 -9.43 -6.02
C ALA A 216 -3.15 -8.80 -6.36
N SER A 217 -3.80 -9.30 -7.41
CA SER A 217 -5.15 -8.87 -7.81
C SER A 217 -6.22 -9.14 -6.75
N GLU A 218 -6.09 -10.19 -5.94
CA GLU A 218 -7.04 -10.52 -4.88
C GLU A 218 -6.96 -9.51 -3.73
N ILE A 219 -5.73 -9.11 -3.36
CA ILE A 219 -5.50 -8.08 -2.35
C ILE A 219 -5.97 -6.70 -2.86
N ALA A 220 -5.67 -6.40 -4.13
CA ALA A 220 -6.05 -5.13 -4.75
C ALA A 220 -7.57 -4.89 -4.72
N GLN A 221 -8.41 -5.94 -4.76
CA GLN A 221 -9.87 -5.81 -4.64
C GLN A 221 -10.29 -5.26 -3.27
N THR A 222 -9.62 -5.66 -2.19
CA THR A 222 -9.89 -5.11 -0.85
C THR A 222 -9.49 -3.63 -0.78
N VAL A 223 -8.33 -3.27 -1.37
CA VAL A 223 -7.89 -1.87 -1.43
C VAL A 223 -8.87 -1.03 -2.26
N LEU A 224 -9.37 -1.56 -3.38
CA LEU A 224 -10.40 -0.92 -4.19
C LEU A 224 -11.71 -0.69 -3.40
N HIS A 225 -12.17 -1.69 -2.65
CA HIS A 225 -13.34 -1.54 -1.80
C HIS A 225 -13.16 -0.41 -0.78
N LEU A 226 -12.01 -0.34 -0.12
CA LEU A 226 -11.71 0.69 0.88
C LEU A 226 -11.56 2.08 0.26
N ALA A 227 -11.09 2.18 -0.97
CA ALA A 227 -10.98 3.43 -1.72
C ALA A 227 -12.35 3.97 -2.17
N GLY A 228 -13.30 3.09 -2.43
CA GLY A 228 -14.64 3.42 -2.93
C GLY A 228 -15.58 3.97 -1.87
N ASP A 229 -16.68 4.57 -2.34
CA ASP A 229 -17.72 5.14 -1.48
C ASP A 229 -18.55 4.07 -0.75
N GLU A 230 -18.47 2.80 -1.19
CA GLU A 230 -19.10 1.65 -0.52
C GLU A 230 -18.54 1.39 0.89
N ALA A 231 -17.30 1.84 1.14
CA ALA A 231 -16.67 1.76 2.46
C ALA A 231 -16.91 3.01 3.33
N SER A 232 -17.96 3.79 3.07
CA SER A 232 -18.21 5.09 3.71
C SER A 232 -18.30 5.03 5.25
N PHE A 233 -18.63 3.90 5.85
CA PHE A 233 -18.70 3.70 7.31
C PHE A 233 -17.51 2.91 7.87
N THR A 234 -16.41 2.78 7.09
CA THR A 234 -15.24 1.97 7.44
C THR A 234 -14.01 2.87 7.63
N THR A 235 -13.57 3.05 8.87
CA THR A 235 -12.33 3.76 9.25
C THR A 235 -11.69 3.12 10.48
N GLY A 236 -10.35 3.14 10.59
CA GLY A 236 -9.59 2.53 11.69
C GLY A 236 -9.55 1.00 11.63
N ALA A 237 -10.10 0.39 10.59
CA ALA A 237 -10.21 -1.06 10.46
C ALA A 237 -8.92 -1.71 9.95
N VAL A 238 -8.78 -2.98 10.31
CA VAL A 238 -7.67 -3.86 9.88
C VAL A 238 -8.27 -5.01 9.09
N PHE A 239 -8.01 -5.05 7.80
CA PHE A 239 -8.52 -6.08 6.88
C PHE A 239 -7.47 -7.14 6.63
N LEU A 240 -7.67 -8.32 7.20
CA LEU A 240 -6.85 -9.50 6.93
C LEU A 240 -7.28 -10.11 5.59
N VAL A 241 -6.33 -10.22 4.67
CA VAL A 241 -6.51 -10.83 3.35
C VAL A 241 -5.39 -11.87 3.18
N ASP A 242 -5.43 -12.89 4.02
CA ASP A 242 -4.30 -13.76 4.33
C ASP A 242 -4.60 -15.25 4.18
N GLY A 243 -5.72 -15.63 3.56
CA GLY A 243 -6.09 -17.02 3.36
C GLY A 243 -6.27 -17.83 4.65
N GLY A 244 -6.53 -17.14 5.77
CA GLY A 244 -6.71 -17.74 7.09
C GLY A 244 -5.41 -17.94 7.89
N LEU A 245 -4.28 -17.43 7.40
CA LEU A 245 -2.96 -17.55 8.07
C LEU A 245 -3.00 -17.11 9.54
N THR A 246 -3.71 -16.03 9.84
CA THR A 246 -3.76 -15.46 11.20
C THR A 246 -4.97 -15.93 12.02
N ALA A 247 -5.81 -16.81 11.48
CA ALA A 247 -6.99 -17.33 12.17
C ALA A 247 -6.69 -18.57 13.04
N MET A 248 -5.45 -19.06 13.02
CA MET A 248 -4.99 -20.24 13.76
C MET A 248 -4.40 -19.84 15.10
#